data_4698858b57178da2c69c9e9be997fa7b
#
_entry.id   4698858b57178da2c69c9e9be997fa7b
#
_cell.length_a   1.000
_cell.length_b   1.000
_cell.length_c   1.000
_cell.angle_alpha   90.00
_cell.angle_beta   90.00
_cell.angle_gamma   90.00
#
_symmetry.space_group_name_H-M   'P 1'
#
loop_
_entity.id
_entity.type
_entity.pdbx_description
1 polymer ?
#
loop_
_entity_poly.entity_id
_entity_poly.type
_entity_poly.pdbx_seq_one_letter_code
_entity_poly.pdbx_strand_id
1 'polypeptide(L)'
;MPFKKDNKINTEFKTITLKLASPDSILERSYGEVKKPETINYRTYKPEMEGLFCERIFGPTKDYECFCGKYKRIRYKGIVCDRCGVEVTEKKVRRERMGHIKLVVPVVHIWYFKSLPNKTGYMLGLSSKNVEAIVYYERYVVIQAGVTEEGVPVNGESKKTKYLDLLTEEEYLDILDGLPKDNQLLSDDDPNKFIAKMGGEAVHGLLSRIDLKKLSGELRHKASHESSQQRKSEALKRLSVVEAFREANEHVENRPEWMVVQYLPVVPPELRPLVPLDGGRFASSDLNDLYRRVIIRNNRLKRLIEIKAPEVILRN
;
A
#
# COMPACT_ATOMS: atom_id res chain seq x y z
N MET A 1 -20.97 -10.53 9.25
CA MET A 1 -19.77 -9.99 9.92
C MET A 1 -20.09 -9.87 11.39
N PRO A 2 -19.27 -10.37 12.31
CA PRO A 2 -19.49 -10.22 13.74
C PRO A 2 -19.39 -8.74 14.11
N PHE A 3 -20.28 -8.29 14.99
CA PHE A 3 -20.28 -6.94 15.51
C PHE A 3 -18.91 -6.63 16.14
N LYS A 4 -18.18 -5.65 15.60
CA LYS A 4 -17.04 -5.07 16.32
C LYS A 4 -17.60 -4.41 17.57
N LYS A 5 -17.31 -4.95 18.76
CA LYS A 5 -17.61 -4.27 20.03
C LYS A 5 -16.94 -2.92 19.98
N ASP A 6 -17.69 -1.86 20.33
CA ASP A 6 -17.10 -0.54 20.58
C ASP A 6 -16.01 -0.74 21.64
N ASN A 7 -14.75 -0.77 21.18
CA ASN A 7 -13.62 -0.75 22.09
C ASN A 7 -13.67 0.62 22.77
N LYS A 8 -14.15 0.67 24.01
CA LYS A 8 -13.97 1.82 24.87
C LYS A 8 -12.49 2.13 24.86
N ILE A 9 -12.13 3.27 24.28
CA ILE A 9 -10.76 3.76 24.28
C ILE A 9 -10.37 3.86 25.74
N ASN A 10 -9.42 3.03 26.15
CA ASN A 10 -8.88 3.09 27.49
C ASN A 10 -8.11 4.41 27.58
N THR A 11 -8.62 5.37 28.32
CA THR A 11 -8.04 6.73 28.43
C THR A 11 -6.82 6.77 29.36
N GLU A 12 -6.60 5.71 30.13
CA GLU A 12 -5.43 5.57 31.01
C GLU A 12 -4.34 4.74 30.30
N PHE A 13 -3.31 5.42 29.84
CA PHE A 13 -2.12 4.79 29.25
C PHE A 13 -0.84 5.46 29.76
N LYS A 14 0.23 4.69 29.92
CA LYS A 14 1.56 5.18 30.33
C LYS A 14 2.45 5.53 29.14
N THR A 15 2.28 4.84 28.03
CA THR A 15 3.13 4.97 26.85
C THR A 15 2.31 4.91 25.58
N ILE A 16 2.78 5.61 24.55
CA ILE A 16 2.25 5.54 23.18
C ILE A 16 3.36 5.04 22.29
N THR A 17 3.09 3.99 21.51
CA THR A 17 4.02 3.46 20.53
C THR A 17 3.50 3.72 19.12
N LEU A 18 4.35 4.28 18.26
CA LEU A 18 4.08 4.50 16.85
C LEU A 18 4.73 3.39 16.02
N LYS A 19 3.97 2.79 15.11
CA LYS A 19 4.46 1.77 14.18
C LYS A 19 3.87 1.95 12.80
N LEU A 20 4.46 1.30 11.79
CA LEU A 20 3.83 1.17 10.49
C LEU A 20 2.54 0.34 10.61
N ALA A 21 1.51 0.75 9.88
CA ALA A 21 0.27 0.00 9.83
C ALA A 21 0.44 -1.21 8.90
N SER A 22 0.21 -2.42 9.42
CA SER A 22 0.13 -3.61 8.58
C SER A 22 -1.14 -3.58 7.73
N PRO A 23 -1.16 -4.26 6.57
CA PRO A 23 -2.36 -4.46 5.78
C PRO A 23 -3.53 -4.99 6.62
N ASP A 24 -3.27 -5.96 7.50
CA ASP A 24 -4.27 -6.56 8.38
C ASP A 24 -4.81 -5.56 9.41
N SER A 25 -3.94 -4.73 10.00
CA SER A 25 -4.38 -3.71 10.96
C SER A 25 -5.27 -2.63 10.32
N ILE A 26 -5.03 -2.31 9.05
CA ILE A 26 -5.90 -1.40 8.28
C ILE A 26 -7.27 -2.05 8.05
N LEU A 27 -7.29 -3.32 7.65
CA LEU A 27 -8.53 -4.07 7.43
C LEU A 27 -9.33 -4.26 8.73
N GLU A 28 -8.67 -4.55 9.85
CA GLU A 28 -9.31 -4.67 11.16
C GLU A 28 -10.01 -3.39 11.62
N ARG A 29 -9.39 -2.24 11.36
CA ARG A 29 -9.97 -0.93 11.71
C ARG A 29 -11.01 -0.46 10.71
N SER A 30 -11.03 -1.00 9.50
CA SER A 30 -11.94 -0.60 8.44
C SER A 30 -13.32 -1.24 8.60
N TYR A 31 -14.35 -0.45 8.36
CA TYR A 31 -15.74 -0.89 8.31
C TYR A 31 -16.20 -1.33 6.92
N GLY A 32 -15.38 -1.14 5.90
CA GLY A 32 -15.66 -1.61 4.54
C GLY A 32 -14.82 -0.96 3.46
N GLU A 33 -14.90 -1.51 2.26
CA GLU A 33 -14.18 -1.04 1.07
C GLU A 33 -14.98 0.05 0.35
N VAL A 34 -14.30 1.16 0.04
CA VAL A 34 -14.84 2.24 -0.80
C VAL A 34 -14.47 1.94 -2.24
N LYS A 35 -15.48 1.60 -3.05
CA LYS A 35 -15.31 1.18 -4.46
C LYS A 35 -15.62 2.27 -5.46
N LYS A 36 -16.50 3.20 -5.06
CA LYS A 36 -17.02 4.24 -5.95
C LYS A 36 -16.46 5.61 -5.60
N PRO A 37 -16.14 6.43 -6.62
CA PRO A 37 -15.62 7.79 -6.42
C PRO A 37 -16.71 8.80 -6.04
N GLU A 38 -17.99 8.43 -6.17
CA GLU A 38 -19.12 9.30 -5.91
C GLU A 38 -19.22 9.62 -4.42
N THR A 39 -19.64 10.85 -4.14
CA THR A 39 -19.85 11.35 -2.77
C THR A 39 -21.30 11.28 -2.37
N ILE A 40 -22.14 12.08 -3.02
CA ILE A 40 -23.57 12.17 -2.79
C ILE A 40 -24.33 12.13 -4.12
N ASN A 41 -25.56 11.67 -4.06
CA ASN A 41 -26.48 11.78 -5.19
C ASN A 41 -26.97 13.23 -5.29
N TYR A 42 -26.71 13.92 -6.40
CA TYR A 42 -27.04 15.32 -6.61
C TYR A 42 -28.54 15.62 -6.59
N ARG A 43 -29.40 14.61 -6.83
CA ARG A 43 -30.86 14.73 -6.87
C ARG A 43 -31.48 14.53 -5.50
N THR A 44 -30.99 13.59 -4.71
CA THR A 44 -31.55 13.22 -3.41
C THR A 44 -30.75 13.75 -2.23
N TYR A 45 -29.56 14.27 -2.47
CA TYR A 45 -28.55 14.70 -1.48
C TYR A 45 -28.15 13.62 -0.48
N LYS A 46 -28.49 12.36 -0.76
CA LYS A 46 -28.10 11.22 0.08
C LYS A 46 -26.73 10.69 -0.34
N PRO A 47 -25.94 10.18 0.61
CA PRO A 47 -24.66 9.52 0.31
C PRO A 47 -24.84 8.36 -0.66
N GLU A 48 -23.98 8.26 -1.67
CA GLU A 48 -23.95 7.12 -2.57
C GLU A 48 -23.44 5.86 -1.86
N MET A 49 -24.06 4.73 -2.16
CA MET A 49 -23.65 3.44 -1.59
C MET A 49 -22.31 3.01 -2.17
N GLU A 50 -21.42 2.49 -1.30
CA GLU A 50 -20.03 2.13 -1.61
C GLU A 50 -19.15 3.32 -2.02
N GLY A 51 -19.65 4.55 -1.90
CA GLY A 51 -18.93 5.79 -2.16
C GLY A 51 -18.22 6.34 -0.93
N LEU A 52 -17.57 7.50 -1.10
CA LEU A 52 -16.75 8.16 -0.08
C LEU A 52 -17.52 8.58 1.18
N PHE A 53 -18.86 8.67 1.13
CA PHE A 53 -19.73 9.04 2.25
C PHE A 53 -20.73 7.93 2.62
N CYS A 54 -20.53 6.71 2.13
CA CYS A 54 -21.44 5.57 2.29
C CYS A 54 -21.86 5.34 3.74
N GLU A 55 -23.17 5.27 3.97
CA GLU A 55 -23.71 5.02 5.32
C GLU A 55 -23.48 3.59 5.82
N ARG A 56 -23.34 2.62 4.91
CA ARG A 56 -23.01 1.23 5.28
C ARG A 56 -21.61 1.12 5.89
N ILE A 57 -20.66 1.89 5.37
CA ILE A 57 -19.27 1.87 5.81
C ILE A 57 -19.07 2.77 7.03
N PHE A 58 -19.51 4.03 6.93
CA PHE A 58 -19.19 5.07 7.90
C PHE A 58 -20.27 5.33 8.93
N GLY A 59 -21.45 4.72 8.78
CA GLY A 59 -22.59 4.93 9.65
C GLY A 59 -23.64 5.90 9.09
N PRO A 60 -24.80 5.99 9.76
CA PRO A 60 -25.95 6.78 9.31
C PRO A 60 -25.68 8.28 9.37
N THR A 61 -26.38 9.05 8.53
CA THR A 61 -26.34 10.52 8.52
C THR A 61 -27.26 11.14 9.56
N LYS A 62 -28.29 10.40 10.01
CA LYS A 62 -29.22 10.81 11.05
C LYS A 62 -29.18 9.81 12.20
N ASP A 63 -29.32 10.32 13.44
CA ASP A 63 -29.32 9.48 14.63
C ASP A 63 -30.43 8.44 14.56
N TYR A 64 -30.06 7.17 14.75
CA TYR A 64 -30.97 6.02 14.82
C TYR A 64 -31.91 5.84 13.61
N GLU A 65 -31.47 6.26 12.42
CA GLU A 65 -32.20 6.06 11.17
C GLU A 65 -31.33 5.38 10.13
N CYS A 66 -31.81 4.28 9.53
CA CYS A 66 -31.10 3.64 8.43
C CYS A 66 -31.33 4.38 7.10
N PHE A 67 -30.46 4.17 6.10
CA PHE A 67 -30.49 4.83 4.80
C PHE A 67 -31.85 4.73 4.08
N CYS A 68 -32.49 3.55 4.11
CA CYS A 68 -33.80 3.33 3.46
C CYS A 68 -35.01 3.78 4.29
N GLY A 69 -34.82 4.19 5.55
CA GLY A 69 -35.86 4.65 6.45
C GLY A 69 -36.74 3.54 7.04
N LYS A 70 -36.44 2.25 6.82
CA LYS A 70 -37.20 1.12 7.39
C LYS A 70 -37.14 1.13 8.91
N TYR A 71 -35.95 1.33 9.47
CA TYR A 71 -35.73 1.41 10.91
C TYR A 71 -35.47 2.86 11.29
N LYS A 72 -36.26 3.38 12.22
CA LYS A 72 -36.18 4.74 12.79
C LYS A 72 -36.37 4.64 14.29
N ARG A 73 -35.71 5.53 15.04
CA ARG A 73 -35.74 5.69 16.48
C ARG A 73 -34.80 4.74 17.23
N ILE A 74 -34.50 5.15 18.45
CA ILE A 74 -33.54 4.53 19.36
C ILE A 74 -33.83 3.07 19.71
N ARG A 75 -35.10 2.66 19.68
CA ARG A 75 -35.50 1.25 19.97
C ARG A 75 -34.86 0.22 19.05
N TYR A 76 -34.37 0.64 17.90
CA TYR A 76 -33.70 -0.23 16.92
C TYR A 76 -32.18 -0.09 16.95
N LYS A 77 -31.61 0.53 18.00
CA LYS A 77 -30.16 0.73 18.17
C LYS A 77 -29.42 -0.60 18.01
N GLY A 78 -28.35 -0.60 17.22
CA GLY A 78 -27.47 -1.75 16.99
C GLY A 78 -27.97 -2.75 15.95
N ILE A 79 -29.17 -2.57 15.38
CA ILE A 79 -29.69 -3.43 14.32
C ILE A 79 -29.07 -3.02 12.99
N VAL A 80 -28.56 -3.99 12.24
CA VAL A 80 -28.16 -3.77 10.84
C VAL A 80 -29.39 -4.00 9.96
N CYS A 81 -29.74 -2.98 9.18
CA CYS A 81 -30.90 -3.07 8.30
C CYS A 81 -30.70 -4.13 7.22
N ASP A 82 -31.62 -5.09 7.15
CA ASP A 82 -31.65 -6.18 6.17
C ASP A 82 -31.77 -5.67 4.72
N ARG A 83 -32.42 -4.50 4.51
CA ARG A 83 -32.64 -3.92 3.18
C ARG A 83 -31.44 -3.09 2.68
N CYS A 84 -30.86 -2.23 3.51
CA CYS A 84 -29.80 -1.30 3.08
C CYS A 84 -28.45 -1.59 3.70
N GLY A 85 -28.35 -2.51 4.67
CA GLY A 85 -27.12 -2.89 5.33
C GLY A 85 -26.51 -1.83 6.26
N VAL A 86 -27.26 -0.75 6.55
CA VAL A 86 -26.81 0.32 7.45
C VAL A 86 -27.16 -0.04 8.88
N GLU A 87 -26.19 0.10 9.77
CA GLU A 87 -26.38 -0.08 11.20
C GLU A 87 -27.12 1.14 11.80
N VAL A 88 -28.14 0.87 12.61
CA VAL A 88 -28.92 1.90 13.30
C VAL A 88 -28.19 2.35 14.55
N THR A 89 -27.45 3.43 14.46
CA THR A 89 -26.64 4.00 15.55
C THR A 89 -26.64 5.53 15.49
N GLU A 90 -25.87 6.15 16.37
CA GLU A 90 -25.70 7.60 16.35
C GLU A 90 -24.83 8.06 15.17
N LYS A 91 -25.16 9.22 14.60
CA LYS A 91 -24.37 9.80 13.49
C LYS A 91 -22.93 10.11 13.89
N LYS A 92 -22.64 10.28 15.19
CA LYS A 92 -21.31 10.54 15.74
C LYS A 92 -20.25 9.53 15.27
N VAL A 93 -20.67 8.26 15.01
CA VAL A 93 -19.75 7.23 14.51
C VAL A 93 -19.12 7.59 13.16
N ARG A 94 -19.71 8.50 12.37
CA ARG A 94 -19.16 9.02 11.12
C ARG A 94 -17.88 9.84 11.32
N ARG A 95 -17.58 10.24 12.54
CA ARG A 95 -16.33 10.88 12.94
C ARG A 95 -15.23 9.87 13.29
N GLU A 96 -15.61 8.64 13.59
CA GLU A 96 -14.71 7.62 14.16
C GLU A 96 -14.43 6.48 13.18
N ARG A 97 -15.41 6.10 12.35
CA ARG A 97 -15.32 4.94 11.46
C ARG A 97 -14.47 5.24 10.25
N MET A 98 -13.49 4.37 10.02
CA MET A 98 -12.63 4.37 8.85
C MET A 98 -13.12 3.35 7.81
N GLY A 99 -12.84 3.64 6.55
CA GLY A 99 -12.93 2.69 5.46
C GLY A 99 -11.55 2.41 4.87
N HIS A 100 -11.51 1.65 3.79
CA HIS A 100 -10.30 1.44 3.01
C HIS A 100 -10.58 1.40 1.51
N ILE A 101 -9.55 1.67 0.72
CA ILE A 101 -9.51 1.42 -0.72
C ILE A 101 -8.50 0.32 -0.95
N LYS A 102 -8.92 -0.79 -1.57
CA LYS A 102 -8.01 -1.85 -2.00
C LYS A 102 -7.34 -1.41 -3.30
N LEU A 103 -6.03 -1.23 -3.25
CA LEU A 103 -5.25 -0.90 -4.44
C LEU A 103 -5.05 -2.17 -5.28
N VAL A 104 -5.18 -2.04 -6.59
CA VAL A 104 -4.95 -3.14 -7.54
C VAL A 104 -3.47 -3.47 -7.63
N VAL A 105 -2.63 -2.43 -7.54
CA VAL A 105 -1.18 -2.54 -7.52
C VAL A 105 -0.65 -1.85 -6.26
N PRO A 106 0.27 -2.46 -5.51
CA PRO A 106 0.89 -1.84 -4.35
C PRO A 106 1.62 -0.55 -4.72
N VAL A 107 1.60 0.45 -3.84
CA VAL A 107 2.23 1.75 -4.07
C VAL A 107 3.22 2.06 -2.96
N VAL A 108 4.45 2.42 -3.30
CA VAL A 108 5.46 2.81 -2.32
C VAL A 108 5.09 4.15 -1.69
N HIS A 109 5.07 4.20 -0.36
CA HIS A 109 4.69 5.41 0.35
C HIS A 109 5.75 6.50 0.19
N ILE A 110 5.32 7.68 -0.25
CA ILE A 110 6.19 8.82 -0.59
C ILE A 110 7.12 9.25 0.55
N TRP A 111 6.69 9.14 1.80
CA TRP A 111 7.51 9.49 2.95
C TRP A 111 8.77 8.64 3.11
N TYR A 112 8.79 7.43 2.56
CA TYR A 112 9.91 6.49 2.75
C TYR A 112 10.88 6.44 1.57
N PHE A 113 10.47 6.92 0.38
CA PHE A 113 11.37 6.93 -0.77
C PHE A 113 11.74 8.34 -1.29
N LYS A 114 10.88 9.37 -1.10
CA LYS A 114 11.16 10.74 -1.55
C LYS A 114 11.82 11.61 -0.46
N SER A 115 11.59 11.33 0.81
CA SER A 115 12.20 12.08 1.90
C SER A 115 13.70 11.77 2.03
N LEU A 116 14.48 12.74 2.49
CA LEU A 116 15.87 12.55 2.85
C LEU A 116 15.99 12.33 4.37
N PRO A 117 16.63 11.25 4.83
CA PRO A 117 17.23 10.15 4.06
C PRO A 117 16.20 9.20 3.44
N ASN A 118 16.47 8.69 2.24
CA ASN A 118 15.62 7.71 1.56
C ASN A 118 15.67 6.35 2.27
N LYS A 119 14.67 6.09 3.12
CA LYS A 119 14.64 4.87 3.97
C LYS A 119 14.51 3.59 3.15
N THR A 120 13.69 3.62 2.08
CA THR A 120 13.55 2.48 1.16
C THR A 120 14.86 2.18 0.46
N GLY A 121 15.56 3.21 -0.04
CA GLY A 121 16.85 3.07 -0.68
C GLY A 121 17.93 2.52 0.28
N TYR A 122 18.00 3.02 1.50
CA TYR A 122 18.92 2.50 2.52
C TYR A 122 18.62 1.06 2.91
N MET A 123 17.35 0.68 3.04
CA MET A 123 16.96 -0.69 3.34
C MET A 123 17.41 -1.63 2.21
N LEU A 124 17.17 -1.29 0.96
CA LEU A 124 17.53 -2.09 -0.21
C LEU A 124 19.01 -1.96 -0.62
N GLY A 125 19.70 -0.90 -0.21
CA GLY A 125 21.06 -0.58 -0.66
C GLY A 125 21.12 -0.02 -2.07
N LEU A 126 20.04 0.63 -2.50
CA LEU A 126 19.90 1.29 -3.79
C LEU A 126 20.02 2.81 -3.66
N SER A 127 20.56 3.45 -4.70
CA SER A 127 20.55 4.91 -4.79
C SER A 127 19.13 5.45 -4.94
N SER A 128 18.89 6.68 -4.52
CA SER A 128 17.56 7.31 -4.67
C SER A 128 17.09 7.34 -6.13
N LYS A 129 18.00 7.57 -7.08
CA LYS A 129 17.72 7.55 -8.51
C LYS A 129 17.24 6.16 -8.98
N ASN A 130 17.90 5.11 -8.50
CA ASN A 130 17.54 3.74 -8.86
C ASN A 130 16.16 3.36 -8.27
N VAL A 131 15.89 3.74 -7.02
CA VAL A 131 14.57 3.52 -6.41
C VAL A 131 13.49 4.27 -7.18
N GLU A 132 13.73 5.51 -7.59
CA GLU A 132 12.80 6.28 -8.41
C GLU A 132 12.53 5.60 -9.76
N ALA A 133 13.56 5.13 -10.46
CA ALA A 133 13.41 4.44 -11.74
C ALA A 133 12.55 3.16 -11.60
N ILE A 134 12.69 2.43 -10.50
CA ILE A 134 11.87 1.25 -10.22
C ILE A 134 10.42 1.67 -9.94
N VAL A 135 10.22 2.62 -9.02
CA VAL A 135 8.88 3.04 -8.55
C VAL A 135 8.06 3.67 -9.66
N TYR A 136 8.69 4.43 -10.58
CA TYR A 136 8.01 5.08 -11.70
C TYR A 136 7.95 4.25 -12.99
N TYR A 137 8.23 2.93 -12.89
CA TYR A 137 8.13 2.00 -14.03
C TYR A 137 9.06 2.29 -15.20
N GLU A 138 10.25 2.89 -14.94
CA GLU A 138 11.28 3.13 -15.95
C GLU A 138 12.19 1.92 -16.15
N ARG A 139 12.44 1.14 -15.07
CA ARG A 139 13.37 0.01 -15.06
C ARG A 139 12.79 -1.18 -14.29
N TYR A 140 13.08 -2.37 -14.78
CA TYR A 140 12.92 -3.61 -14.03
C TYR A 140 14.02 -3.76 -13.00
N VAL A 141 13.73 -4.36 -11.86
CA VAL A 141 14.73 -4.78 -10.89
C VAL A 141 14.67 -6.29 -10.72
N VAL A 142 15.83 -6.92 -10.74
CA VAL A 142 15.98 -8.36 -10.52
C VAL A 142 15.80 -8.68 -9.04
N ILE A 143 14.73 -9.39 -8.72
CA ILE A 143 14.43 -9.88 -7.36
C ILE A 143 15.08 -11.23 -7.13
N GLN A 144 15.17 -12.04 -8.19
CA GLN A 144 15.76 -13.37 -8.17
C GLN A 144 16.36 -13.65 -9.55
N ALA A 145 17.66 -13.92 -9.59
CA ALA A 145 18.36 -14.12 -10.85
C ALA A 145 18.03 -15.46 -11.54
N GLY A 146 17.57 -16.46 -10.77
CA GLY A 146 17.16 -17.77 -11.33
C GLY A 146 18.28 -18.53 -12.05
N VAL A 147 17.90 -19.58 -12.69
CA VAL A 147 18.62 -20.50 -13.59
C VAL A 147 20.12 -20.34 -13.74
N THR A 148 20.87 -21.19 -13.03
CA THR A 148 22.30 -21.47 -13.10
C THR A 148 23.27 -20.40 -12.56
N GLU A 149 24.37 -20.87 -11.99
CA GLU A 149 25.51 -20.06 -11.56
C GLU A 149 26.17 -19.25 -12.71
N GLU A 150 25.81 -19.56 -13.95
CA GLU A 150 26.36 -18.94 -15.16
C GLU A 150 25.61 -17.67 -15.61
N GLY A 151 24.43 -17.39 -15.07
CA GLY A 151 23.60 -16.21 -15.43
C GLY A 151 22.96 -16.33 -16.83
N VAL A 152 22.00 -15.46 -17.10
CA VAL A 152 21.36 -15.36 -18.42
C VAL A 152 22.12 -14.32 -19.25
N PRO A 153 22.52 -14.60 -20.51
CA PRO A 153 23.19 -13.62 -21.35
C PRO A 153 22.24 -12.45 -21.68
N VAL A 154 22.75 -11.23 -21.59
CA VAL A 154 22.04 -10.02 -21.98
C VAL A 154 22.70 -9.49 -23.25
N ASN A 155 21.94 -9.28 -24.32
CA ASN A 155 22.42 -8.74 -25.60
C ASN A 155 23.60 -9.53 -26.22
N GLY A 156 23.61 -10.86 -26.09
CA GLY A 156 24.69 -11.69 -26.64
C GLY A 156 26.02 -11.63 -25.89
N GLU A 157 26.14 -10.79 -24.86
CA GLU A 157 27.26 -10.78 -23.94
C GLU A 157 26.94 -11.67 -22.73
N SER A 158 27.89 -12.45 -22.26
CA SER A 158 27.76 -13.33 -21.07
C SER A 158 27.72 -12.53 -19.77
N LYS A 159 26.86 -11.53 -19.71
CA LYS A 159 26.68 -10.73 -18.50
C LYS A 159 25.71 -11.46 -17.58
N LYS A 160 26.23 -11.95 -16.47
CA LYS A 160 25.43 -12.61 -15.41
C LYS A 160 24.52 -11.59 -14.75
N THR A 161 23.20 -11.81 -14.80
CA THR A 161 22.25 -11.03 -14.03
C THR A 161 22.41 -11.32 -12.55
N LYS A 162 22.45 -10.25 -11.74
CA LYS A 162 22.60 -10.34 -10.29
C LYS A 162 21.35 -9.80 -9.59
N TYR A 163 21.19 -10.21 -8.36
CA TYR A 163 20.21 -9.59 -7.46
C TYR A 163 20.39 -8.07 -7.40
N LEU A 164 19.30 -7.31 -7.53
CA LEU A 164 19.22 -5.85 -7.59
C LEU A 164 19.75 -5.21 -8.90
N ASP A 165 20.10 -5.96 -9.94
CA ASP A 165 20.40 -5.37 -11.23
C ASP A 165 19.16 -4.68 -11.80
N LEU A 166 19.38 -3.53 -12.45
CA LEU A 166 18.35 -2.76 -13.12
C LEU A 166 18.42 -3.03 -14.63
N LEU A 167 17.31 -3.50 -15.17
CA LEU A 167 17.18 -3.86 -16.57
C LEU A 167 16.29 -2.87 -17.32
N THR A 168 16.63 -2.62 -18.59
CA THR A 168 15.70 -1.98 -19.53
C THR A 168 14.61 -2.98 -19.93
N GLU A 169 13.59 -2.51 -20.64
CA GLU A 169 12.57 -3.39 -21.18
C GLU A 169 13.14 -4.37 -22.22
N GLU A 170 14.04 -3.89 -23.07
CA GLU A 170 14.74 -4.71 -24.09
C GLU A 170 15.56 -5.82 -23.42
N GLU A 171 16.41 -5.46 -22.46
CA GLU A 171 17.20 -6.43 -21.69
C GLU A 171 16.33 -7.46 -20.95
N TYR A 172 15.20 -7.03 -20.41
CA TYR A 172 14.25 -7.93 -19.74
C TYR A 172 13.63 -8.94 -20.73
N LEU A 173 13.21 -8.50 -21.91
CA LEU A 173 12.64 -9.36 -22.93
C LEU A 173 13.68 -10.33 -23.48
N ASP A 174 14.90 -9.87 -23.77
CA ASP A 174 16.02 -10.72 -24.22
C ASP A 174 16.32 -11.84 -23.22
N ILE A 175 16.26 -11.51 -21.91
CA ILE A 175 16.44 -12.51 -20.86
C ILE A 175 15.29 -13.52 -20.88
N LEU A 176 14.04 -13.07 -20.99
CA LEU A 176 12.89 -13.97 -21.03
C LEU A 176 12.94 -14.92 -22.22
N ASP A 177 13.36 -14.44 -23.38
CA ASP A 177 13.50 -15.26 -24.59
C ASP A 177 14.64 -16.29 -24.46
N GLY A 178 15.67 -15.99 -23.68
CA GLY A 178 16.79 -16.89 -23.38
C GLY A 178 16.49 -17.90 -22.25
N LEU A 179 15.41 -17.76 -21.52
CA LEU A 179 15.05 -18.67 -20.43
C LEU A 179 14.46 -20.00 -20.94
N PRO A 180 14.62 -21.12 -20.20
CA PRO A 180 13.85 -22.33 -20.44
C PRO A 180 12.34 -22.06 -20.41
N LYS A 181 11.60 -22.65 -21.35
CA LYS A 181 10.14 -22.40 -21.52
C LYS A 181 9.31 -22.60 -20.25
N ASP A 182 9.75 -23.49 -19.37
CA ASP A 182 9.05 -23.83 -18.13
C ASP A 182 9.48 -22.94 -16.94
N ASN A 183 10.49 -22.06 -17.11
CA ASN A 183 11.00 -21.24 -16.03
C ASN A 183 9.93 -20.35 -15.38
N GLN A 184 9.09 -19.72 -16.20
CA GLN A 184 8.03 -18.83 -15.72
C GLN A 184 6.85 -19.58 -15.07
N LEU A 185 6.75 -20.89 -15.26
CA LEU A 185 5.73 -21.75 -14.65
C LEU A 185 6.15 -22.23 -13.23
N LEU A 186 7.42 -22.07 -12.88
CA LEU A 186 7.93 -22.42 -11.56
C LEU A 186 7.24 -21.57 -10.46
N SER A 187 7.18 -22.12 -9.26
CA SER A 187 6.73 -21.37 -8.07
C SER A 187 7.63 -20.17 -7.81
N ASP A 188 7.08 -19.08 -7.25
CA ASP A 188 7.87 -17.89 -6.87
C ASP A 188 8.89 -18.17 -5.75
N ASP A 189 8.74 -19.29 -5.04
CA ASP A 189 9.68 -19.77 -4.02
C ASP A 189 10.80 -20.63 -4.61
N ASP A 190 10.71 -21.06 -5.87
CA ASP A 190 11.73 -21.87 -6.51
C ASP A 190 12.97 -21.01 -6.82
N PRO A 191 14.16 -21.35 -6.29
CA PRO A 191 15.36 -20.57 -6.51
C PRO A 191 15.81 -20.48 -7.97
N ASN A 192 15.35 -21.41 -8.84
CA ASN A 192 15.67 -21.42 -10.27
C ASN A 192 14.78 -20.49 -11.11
N LYS A 193 13.70 -19.96 -10.55
CA LYS A 193 12.82 -19.02 -11.26
C LYS A 193 13.51 -17.67 -11.41
N PHE A 194 13.51 -17.13 -12.62
CA PHE A 194 13.89 -15.74 -12.84
C PHE A 194 12.71 -14.82 -12.49
N ILE A 195 12.93 -13.85 -11.59
CA ILE A 195 11.92 -12.89 -11.18
C ILE A 195 12.51 -11.48 -11.28
N ALA A 196 11.97 -10.68 -12.18
CA ALA A 196 12.21 -9.25 -12.24
C ALA A 196 10.88 -8.52 -12.34
N LYS A 197 10.70 -7.45 -11.57
CA LYS A 197 9.46 -6.67 -11.49
C LYS A 197 9.76 -5.18 -11.51
N MET A 198 8.71 -4.39 -11.68
CA MET A 198 8.73 -2.93 -11.60
C MET A 198 7.78 -2.42 -10.51
N GLY A 199 7.87 -1.13 -10.21
CA GLY A 199 6.90 -0.43 -9.37
C GLY A 199 6.86 -0.87 -7.92
N GLY A 200 5.71 -0.69 -7.30
CA GLY A 200 5.48 -1.04 -5.90
C GLY A 200 5.58 -2.54 -5.62
N GLU A 201 5.21 -3.39 -6.57
CA GLU A 201 5.33 -4.85 -6.43
C GLU A 201 6.79 -5.30 -6.30
N ALA A 202 7.67 -4.69 -7.09
CA ALA A 202 9.10 -4.97 -7.02
C ALA A 202 9.68 -4.59 -5.66
N VAL A 203 9.37 -3.37 -5.21
CA VAL A 203 9.84 -2.89 -3.91
C VAL A 203 9.29 -3.73 -2.76
N HIS A 204 8.02 -4.11 -2.82
CA HIS A 204 7.41 -5.00 -1.82
C HIS A 204 8.11 -6.36 -1.79
N GLY A 205 8.31 -6.99 -2.96
CA GLY A 205 8.98 -8.28 -3.07
C GLY A 205 10.43 -8.26 -2.59
N LEU A 206 11.16 -7.16 -2.82
CA LEU A 206 12.51 -6.98 -2.30
C LEU A 206 12.52 -6.80 -0.78
N LEU A 207 11.63 -5.96 -0.24
CA LEU A 207 11.58 -5.66 1.20
C LEU A 207 11.12 -6.88 2.02
N SER A 208 10.19 -7.69 1.51
CA SER A 208 9.70 -8.90 2.19
C SER A 208 10.75 -10.01 2.31
N ARG A 209 11.77 -10.00 1.45
CA ARG A 209 12.86 -10.99 1.45
C ARG A 209 14.06 -10.58 2.31
N ILE A 210 14.04 -9.40 2.94
CA ILE A 210 15.14 -8.93 3.78
C ILE A 210 15.15 -9.63 5.13
N ASP A 211 16.25 -10.30 5.44
CA ASP A 211 16.57 -10.71 6.80
C ASP A 211 17.33 -9.58 7.52
N LEU A 212 16.63 -8.90 8.43
CA LEU A 212 17.15 -7.76 9.18
C LEU A 212 18.36 -8.12 10.05
N LYS A 213 18.39 -9.33 10.63
CA LYS A 213 19.49 -9.78 11.49
C LYS A 213 20.76 -9.99 10.68
N LYS A 214 20.64 -10.70 9.55
CA LYS A 214 21.73 -10.95 8.63
C LYS A 214 22.28 -9.65 8.05
N LEU A 215 21.40 -8.78 7.53
CA LEU A 215 21.77 -7.49 6.95
C LEU A 215 22.46 -6.58 7.98
N SER A 216 21.99 -6.54 9.23
CA SER A 216 22.65 -5.81 10.31
C SER A 216 24.07 -6.30 10.54
N GLY A 217 24.28 -7.63 10.62
CA GLY A 217 25.60 -8.22 10.79
C GLY A 217 26.56 -7.87 9.64
N GLU A 218 26.10 -7.99 8.40
CA GLU A 218 26.89 -7.64 7.21
C GLU A 218 27.30 -6.15 7.20
N LEU A 219 26.37 -5.26 7.53
CA LEU A 219 26.64 -3.81 7.57
C LEU A 219 27.59 -3.43 8.70
N ARG A 220 27.50 -4.07 9.88
CA ARG A 220 28.44 -3.87 10.99
C ARG A 220 29.85 -4.33 10.60
N HIS A 221 29.96 -5.50 9.98
CA HIS A 221 31.21 -6.00 9.48
C HIS A 221 31.82 -5.04 8.44
N LYS A 222 31.01 -4.61 7.45
CA LYS A 222 31.45 -3.65 6.43
C LYS A 222 31.90 -2.32 7.05
N ALA A 223 31.17 -1.76 8.00
CA ALA A 223 31.54 -0.51 8.66
C ALA A 223 32.83 -0.61 9.47
N SER A 224 33.15 -1.80 10.01
CA SER A 224 34.37 -2.04 10.76
C SER A 224 35.61 -2.21 9.88
N HIS A 225 35.48 -2.82 8.69
CA HIS A 225 36.62 -3.18 7.83
C HIS A 225 36.80 -2.22 6.62
N GLU A 226 35.86 -1.31 6.37
CA GLU A 226 35.97 -0.39 5.25
C GLU A 226 37.03 0.70 5.53
N SER A 227 37.98 0.81 4.62
CA SER A 227 39.06 1.80 4.69
C SER A 227 38.65 3.20 4.23
N SER A 228 37.67 3.28 3.31
CA SER A 228 37.18 4.55 2.80
C SER A 228 36.21 5.19 3.78
N GLN A 229 36.53 6.39 4.27
CA GLN A 229 35.70 7.14 5.19
C GLN A 229 34.30 7.43 4.64
N GLN A 230 34.18 7.68 3.34
CA GLN A 230 32.90 7.92 2.69
C GLN A 230 32.02 6.66 2.69
N ARG A 231 32.58 5.51 2.26
CA ARG A 231 31.86 4.23 2.26
C ARG A 231 31.46 3.77 3.66
N LYS A 232 32.36 4.01 4.64
CA LYS A 232 32.09 3.75 6.05
C LYS A 232 30.91 4.57 6.55
N SER A 233 30.89 5.89 6.27
CA SER A 233 29.78 6.77 6.64
C SER A 233 28.45 6.33 6.01
N GLU A 234 28.48 5.90 4.74
CA GLU A 234 27.30 5.38 4.05
C GLU A 234 26.79 4.07 4.69
N ALA A 235 27.70 3.15 5.00
CA ALA A 235 27.37 1.90 5.68
C ALA A 235 26.74 2.17 7.07
N LEU A 236 27.25 3.14 7.83
CA LEU A 236 26.70 3.53 9.13
C LEU A 236 25.30 4.15 9.01
N LYS A 237 25.08 5.02 8.02
CA LYS A 237 23.73 5.60 7.76
C LYS A 237 22.73 4.51 7.40
N ARG A 238 23.12 3.56 6.57
CA ARG A 238 22.30 2.41 6.21
C ARG A 238 22.03 1.54 7.42
N LEU A 239 23.05 1.23 8.21
CA LEU A 239 22.93 0.45 9.42
C LEU A 239 21.95 1.08 10.42
N SER A 240 21.97 2.40 10.59
CA SER A 240 21.03 3.10 11.49
C SER A 240 19.56 2.85 11.13
N VAL A 241 19.21 2.80 9.83
CA VAL A 241 17.85 2.51 9.39
C VAL A 241 17.48 1.04 9.64
N VAL A 242 18.40 0.12 9.33
CA VAL A 242 18.21 -1.33 9.52
C VAL A 242 18.04 -1.67 11.00
N GLU A 243 18.88 -1.08 11.87
CA GLU A 243 18.78 -1.29 13.32
C GLU A 243 17.46 -0.75 13.89
N ALA A 244 16.99 0.41 13.41
CA ALA A 244 15.69 0.95 13.86
C ALA A 244 14.54 -0.01 13.57
N PHE A 245 14.54 -0.69 12.40
CA PHE A 245 13.56 -1.74 12.11
C PHE A 245 13.78 -3.00 12.95
N ARG A 246 15.02 -3.43 13.12
CA ARG A 246 15.37 -4.62 13.90
C ARG A 246 14.94 -4.48 15.36
N GLU A 247 15.28 -3.35 16.01
CA GLU A 247 14.90 -3.05 17.38
C GLU A 247 13.40 -2.89 17.54
N ALA A 248 12.74 -2.20 16.60
CA ALA A 248 11.28 -2.06 16.63
C ALA A 248 10.59 -3.44 16.60
N ASN A 249 11.09 -4.37 15.79
CA ASN A 249 10.54 -5.73 15.69
C ASN A 249 10.72 -6.57 16.96
N GLU A 250 11.67 -6.25 17.83
CA GLU A 250 11.83 -6.94 19.12
C GLU A 250 10.69 -6.63 20.09
N HIS A 251 10.10 -5.45 19.97
CA HIS A 251 9.04 -4.99 20.88
C HIS A 251 7.65 -5.05 20.26
N VAL A 252 7.53 -4.63 19.01
CA VAL A 252 6.26 -4.57 18.27
C VAL A 252 6.56 -4.89 16.81
N GLU A 253 5.82 -5.83 16.23
CA GLU A 253 5.98 -6.18 14.83
C GLU A 253 5.94 -4.93 13.93
N ASN A 254 7.02 -4.69 13.18
CA ASN A 254 7.19 -3.53 12.31
C ASN A 254 8.05 -3.90 11.10
N ARG A 255 7.42 -4.45 10.07
CA ARG A 255 8.11 -4.99 8.91
C ARG A 255 8.42 -3.94 7.85
N PRO A 256 9.58 -4.03 7.18
CA PRO A 256 9.97 -3.09 6.12
C PRO A 256 8.98 -3.04 4.95
N GLU A 257 8.37 -4.16 4.56
CA GLU A 257 7.40 -4.24 3.47
C GLU A 257 6.14 -3.41 3.70
N TRP A 258 5.85 -3.01 4.94
CA TRP A 258 4.72 -2.12 5.26
C TRP A 258 4.95 -0.66 4.83
N MET A 259 6.16 -0.33 4.36
CA MET A 259 6.39 0.94 3.65
C MET A 259 5.72 0.99 2.28
N VAL A 260 5.19 -0.15 1.81
CA VAL A 260 4.43 -0.27 0.56
C VAL A 260 2.95 -0.45 0.88
N VAL A 261 2.14 0.48 0.40
CA VAL A 261 0.70 0.54 0.69
C VAL A 261 -0.07 -0.38 -0.25
N GLN A 262 -0.79 -1.35 0.30
CA GLN A 262 -1.71 -2.24 -0.42
C GLN A 262 -3.17 -1.83 -0.19
N TYR A 263 -3.49 -1.37 1.02
CA TYR A 263 -4.79 -0.86 1.40
C TYR A 263 -4.64 0.59 1.86
N LEU A 264 -5.28 1.50 1.15
CA LEU A 264 -5.26 2.92 1.50
C LEU A 264 -6.37 3.19 2.53
N PRO A 265 -6.06 3.63 3.75
CA PRO A 265 -7.09 3.96 4.73
C PRO A 265 -7.86 5.21 4.29
N VAL A 266 -9.18 5.17 4.47
CA VAL A 266 -10.07 6.30 4.17
C VAL A 266 -10.51 6.93 5.48
N VAL A 267 -10.15 8.19 5.65
CA VAL A 267 -10.47 8.99 6.84
C VAL A 267 -11.99 9.13 7.01
N PRO A 268 -12.51 9.15 8.25
CA PRO A 268 -13.93 9.34 8.52
C PRO A 268 -14.53 10.56 7.80
N PRO A 269 -15.76 10.48 7.29
CA PRO A 269 -16.39 11.54 6.48
C PRO A 269 -16.47 12.91 7.18
N GLU A 270 -16.71 12.94 8.49
CA GLU A 270 -16.82 14.19 9.24
C GLU A 270 -15.49 14.94 9.42
N LEU A 271 -14.35 14.28 9.19
CA LEU A 271 -13.04 14.92 9.15
C LEU A 271 -12.70 15.52 7.77
N ARG A 272 -13.53 15.23 6.74
CA ARG A 272 -13.43 15.74 5.36
C ARG A 272 -14.82 16.12 4.83
N PRO A 273 -15.52 17.03 5.49
CA PRO A 273 -16.94 17.23 5.26
C PRO A 273 -17.26 17.82 3.87
N LEU A 274 -18.50 17.59 3.43
CA LEU A 274 -19.18 18.32 2.38
C LEU A 274 -20.11 19.34 3.02
N VAL A 275 -19.85 20.62 2.83
CA VAL A 275 -20.63 21.70 3.42
C VAL A 275 -21.55 22.29 2.35
N PRO A 276 -22.87 22.26 2.55
CA PRO A 276 -23.80 22.92 1.62
C PRO A 276 -23.63 24.43 1.67
N LEU A 277 -23.57 25.03 0.50
CA LEU A 277 -23.56 26.49 0.30
C LEU A 277 -24.89 26.95 -0.27
N ASP A 278 -25.15 28.25 -0.18
CA ASP A 278 -26.31 28.84 -0.80
C ASP A 278 -26.32 28.62 -2.32
N GLY A 279 -27.50 28.37 -2.90
CA GLY A 279 -27.65 28.04 -4.32
C GLY A 279 -27.37 26.59 -4.72
N GLY A 280 -27.45 25.65 -3.79
CA GLY A 280 -27.36 24.20 -4.07
C GLY A 280 -25.96 23.69 -4.41
N ARG A 281 -24.92 24.49 -4.15
CA ARG A 281 -23.53 24.09 -4.29
C ARG A 281 -23.01 23.48 -2.99
N PHE A 282 -21.91 22.72 -3.10
CA PHE A 282 -21.22 22.14 -1.95
C PHE A 282 -19.75 22.58 -1.97
N ALA A 283 -19.26 23.01 -0.81
CA ALA A 283 -17.83 23.09 -0.56
C ALA A 283 -17.33 21.72 -0.11
N SER A 284 -16.26 21.25 -0.71
CA SER A 284 -15.66 19.96 -0.41
C SER A 284 -14.23 20.15 0.10
N SER A 285 -13.82 19.33 1.05
CA SER A 285 -12.41 19.22 1.40
C SER A 285 -11.61 18.66 0.21
N ASP A 286 -10.38 19.15 -0.01
CA ASP A 286 -9.46 18.66 -1.05
C ASP A 286 -9.16 17.16 -0.91
N LEU A 287 -9.22 16.63 0.30
CA LEU A 287 -9.06 15.19 0.57
C LEU A 287 -10.05 14.33 -0.21
N ASN A 288 -11.28 14.80 -0.39
CA ASN A 288 -12.30 14.08 -1.15
C ASN A 288 -11.93 13.98 -2.63
N ASP A 289 -11.35 15.03 -3.22
CA ASP A 289 -10.91 15.01 -4.61
C ASP A 289 -9.69 14.08 -4.80
N LEU A 290 -8.76 14.10 -3.85
CA LEU A 290 -7.61 13.18 -3.87
C LEU A 290 -8.06 11.72 -3.81
N TYR A 291 -8.94 11.35 -2.89
CA TYR A 291 -9.51 9.98 -2.83
C TYR A 291 -10.25 9.62 -4.11
N ARG A 292 -11.06 10.55 -4.62
CA ARG A 292 -11.82 10.35 -5.87
C ARG A 292 -10.90 10.03 -7.04
N ARG A 293 -9.81 10.77 -7.20
CA ARG A 293 -8.81 10.53 -8.26
C ARG A 293 -8.14 9.16 -8.11
N VAL A 294 -7.80 8.77 -6.89
CA VAL A 294 -7.22 7.45 -6.62
C VAL A 294 -8.21 6.36 -7.01
N ILE A 295 -9.47 6.44 -6.59
CA ILE A 295 -10.49 5.43 -6.91
C ILE A 295 -10.72 5.31 -8.42
N ILE A 296 -10.83 6.45 -9.13
CA ILE A 296 -11.04 6.46 -10.59
C ILE A 296 -9.88 5.78 -11.30
N ARG A 297 -8.63 6.12 -10.95
CA ARG A 297 -7.44 5.51 -11.56
C ARG A 297 -7.34 4.03 -11.22
N ASN A 298 -7.58 3.65 -9.98
CA ASN A 298 -7.56 2.26 -9.53
C ASN A 298 -8.61 1.41 -10.25
N ASN A 299 -9.84 1.91 -10.40
CA ASN A 299 -10.90 1.22 -11.13
C ASN A 299 -10.59 1.13 -12.63
N ARG A 300 -9.97 2.17 -13.22
CA ARG A 300 -9.52 2.14 -14.62
C ARG A 300 -8.44 1.07 -14.82
N LEU A 301 -7.43 1.06 -13.96
CA LEU A 301 -6.35 0.07 -14.01
C LEU A 301 -6.90 -1.35 -13.87
N LYS A 302 -7.82 -1.58 -12.92
CA LYS A 302 -8.48 -2.87 -12.74
C LYS A 302 -9.13 -3.36 -14.04
N ARG A 303 -9.89 -2.50 -14.71
CA ARG A 303 -10.51 -2.84 -16.01
C ARG A 303 -9.48 -3.15 -17.10
N LEU A 304 -8.39 -2.37 -17.17
CA LEU A 304 -7.33 -2.59 -18.14
C LEU A 304 -6.65 -3.94 -17.95
N ILE A 305 -6.42 -4.35 -16.70
CA ILE A 305 -5.88 -5.68 -16.37
C ILE A 305 -6.88 -6.79 -16.74
N GLU A 306 -8.17 -6.63 -16.43
CA GLU A 306 -9.21 -7.61 -16.75
C GLU A 306 -9.32 -7.87 -18.27
N ILE A 307 -9.16 -6.84 -19.10
CA ILE A 307 -9.16 -6.97 -20.58
C ILE A 307 -7.78 -7.34 -21.15
N LYS A 308 -6.78 -7.61 -20.29
CA LYS A 308 -5.39 -7.94 -20.70
C LYS A 308 -4.80 -6.90 -21.64
N ALA A 309 -4.95 -5.63 -21.32
CA ALA A 309 -4.36 -4.53 -22.09
C ALA A 309 -2.83 -4.66 -22.17
N PRO A 310 -2.17 -4.18 -23.24
CA PRO A 310 -0.72 -4.17 -23.36
C PRO A 310 -0.04 -3.45 -22.17
N GLU A 311 1.13 -3.94 -21.76
CA GLU A 311 1.87 -3.41 -20.60
C GLU A 311 2.14 -1.90 -20.71
N VAL A 312 2.44 -1.39 -21.91
CA VAL A 312 2.65 0.04 -22.13
C VAL A 312 1.45 0.88 -21.68
N ILE A 313 0.23 0.37 -21.86
CA ILE A 313 -1.01 1.05 -21.41
C ILE A 313 -1.20 0.89 -19.90
N LEU A 314 -0.80 -0.25 -19.34
CA LEU A 314 -0.91 -0.51 -17.90
C LEU A 314 0.05 0.35 -17.07
N ARG A 315 1.21 0.72 -17.61
CA ARG A 315 2.21 1.56 -16.95
C ARG A 315 1.81 3.04 -16.84
N ASN A 316 0.96 3.54 -17.74
CA ASN A 316 0.44 4.92 -17.75
C ASN A 316 -0.77 5.11 -16.81
#